data_4427dab282bcf6d5af65ba17ef23788e
#
_entry.id   4427dab282bcf6d5af65ba17ef23788e
#
_cell.length_a   1.000
_cell.length_b   1.000
_cell.length_c   1.000
_cell.angle_alpha   90.00
_cell.angle_beta   90.00
_cell.angle_gamma   90.00
#
_symmetry.space_group_name_H-M   'P 1'
#
loop_
_entity.id
_entity.type
_entity.pdbx_description
1 polymer ?
#
loop_
_entity_poly.entity_id
_entity_poly.type
_entity_poly.pdbx_seq_one_letter_code
_entity_poly.pdbx_strand_id
1 'polypeptide(L)'
;DSVYFTQWSDPDLGTYTDDYVGSDVDLSFGYVYNGNRLDGVFNGIFNLPVPAGGYDFLQGPADNMDLDGDGDSTEFLGMTSFAYFGAGSAIDDPDLSSYEGTLQWFNLMEGFLPRPAYPTQIPFSDPSTGLETKYALSGDPTSGAGWIDGVQLPPGDRRMVMNTGPFKLKVGE
;
A
#
# COMPACT_ATOMS: atom_id res chain seq x y z
N ASP A 1 -18.17 13.19 9.37
CA ASP A 1 -17.72 11.80 9.40
C ASP A 1 -16.38 11.68 8.71
N SER A 2 -15.50 10.79 9.17
CA SER A 2 -14.21 10.54 8.56
C SER A 2 -14.40 9.72 7.27
N VAL A 3 -13.81 10.20 6.18
CA VAL A 3 -13.85 9.54 4.87
C VAL A 3 -12.44 9.15 4.48
N TYR A 4 -12.29 8.01 3.85
CA TYR A 4 -11.04 7.54 3.25
C TYR A 4 -11.27 7.23 1.78
N PHE A 5 -10.26 7.50 0.96
CA PHE A 5 -10.18 6.99 -0.38
C PHE A 5 -9.10 5.90 -0.43
N THR A 6 -9.45 4.77 -1.02
CA THR A 6 -8.55 3.61 -1.09
C THR A 6 -8.39 3.17 -2.52
N GLN A 7 -7.14 3.05 -2.98
CA GLN A 7 -6.76 2.39 -4.21
C GLN A 7 -6.28 0.99 -3.88
N TRP A 8 -7.11 0.00 -4.13
CA TRP A 8 -6.72 -1.42 -4.14
C TRP A 8 -6.30 -1.84 -5.54
N SER A 9 -5.26 -2.65 -5.63
CA SER A 9 -4.75 -3.14 -6.89
C SER A 9 -4.19 -4.55 -6.76
N ASP A 10 -4.42 -5.34 -7.79
CA ASP A 10 -3.89 -6.68 -8.02
C ASP A 10 -3.03 -6.65 -9.30
N PRO A 11 -1.79 -6.17 -9.22
CA PRO A 11 -0.96 -5.92 -10.39
C PRO A 11 -0.11 -7.15 -10.71
N ASP A 12 -0.53 -7.96 -11.66
CA ASP A 12 0.27 -9.09 -12.15
C ASP A 12 1.30 -8.63 -13.19
N LEU A 13 2.58 -8.87 -12.93
CA LEU A 13 3.66 -8.60 -13.87
C LEU A 13 4.18 -9.89 -14.52
N GLY A 14 3.56 -10.31 -15.62
CA GLY A 14 3.94 -11.53 -16.31
C GLY A 14 3.58 -12.78 -15.51
N THR A 15 4.53 -13.35 -14.82
CA THR A 15 4.30 -14.49 -13.90
C THR A 15 4.02 -13.96 -12.50
N TYR A 16 2.76 -13.84 -12.13
CA TYR A 16 2.31 -13.23 -10.85
C TYR A 16 2.92 -13.87 -9.57
N THR A 17 3.54 -15.04 -9.69
CA THR A 17 4.09 -15.77 -8.54
C THR A 17 5.47 -15.31 -8.12
N ASP A 18 6.08 -14.35 -8.81
CA ASP A 18 7.40 -13.82 -8.50
C ASP A 18 7.45 -12.28 -8.37
N ASP A 19 6.29 -11.69 -8.11
CA ASP A 19 6.16 -10.26 -7.91
C ASP A 19 6.51 -9.81 -6.48
N TYR A 20 6.94 -8.56 -6.39
CA TYR A 20 7.17 -7.80 -5.16
C TYR A 20 6.45 -6.46 -5.24
N VAL A 21 6.07 -5.93 -4.08
CA VAL A 21 5.48 -4.58 -3.98
C VAL A 21 6.25 -3.72 -2.99
N GLY A 22 6.02 -2.42 -3.03
CA GLY A 22 6.60 -1.47 -2.10
C GLY A 22 5.89 -0.13 -2.15
N SER A 23 6.28 0.75 -1.24
CA SER A 23 5.78 2.12 -1.18
C SER A 23 6.92 3.13 -1.07
N ASP A 24 6.73 4.28 -1.71
CA ASP A 24 7.51 5.49 -1.51
C ASP A 24 6.62 6.51 -0.84
N VAL A 25 6.92 6.79 0.42
CA VAL A 25 6.08 7.65 1.28
C VAL A 25 6.17 9.11 0.83
N ASP A 26 7.36 9.57 0.49
CA ASP A 26 7.61 10.96 0.11
C ASP A 26 6.94 11.31 -1.23
N LEU A 27 6.86 10.32 -2.13
CA LEU A 27 6.20 10.47 -3.41
C LEU A 27 4.72 10.10 -3.38
N SER A 28 4.17 9.60 -2.27
CA SER A 28 2.78 9.08 -2.19
C SER A 28 2.50 7.98 -3.23
N PHE A 29 3.47 7.12 -3.45
CA PHE A 29 3.53 6.16 -4.54
C PHE A 29 3.58 4.72 -4.04
N GLY A 30 2.72 3.84 -4.59
CA GLY A 30 2.79 2.40 -4.41
C GLY A 30 3.25 1.73 -5.72
N TYR A 31 4.15 0.76 -5.64
CA TYR A 31 4.74 0.15 -6.82
C TYR A 31 4.82 -1.36 -6.74
N VAL A 32 4.89 -1.99 -7.91
CA VAL A 32 5.11 -3.42 -8.11
C VAL A 32 6.32 -3.61 -9.04
N TYR A 33 7.12 -4.61 -8.73
CA TYR A 33 8.26 -5.00 -9.55
C TYR A 33 8.47 -6.51 -9.50
N ASN A 34 9.02 -7.07 -10.58
CA ASN A 34 9.23 -8.50 -10.69
C ASN A 34 10.48 -8.95 -9.93
N GLY A 35 10.40 -10.09 -9.26
CA GLY A 35 11.50 -10.71 -8.54
C GLY A 35 12.60 -11.26 -9.45
N ASN A 36 12.30 -11.54 -10.71
CA ASN A 36 13.22 -12.01 -11.71
C ASN A 36 13.44 -10.97 -12.81
N ARG A 37 14.68 -10.75 -13.22
CA ARG A 37 15.00 -9.83 -14.32
C ARG A 37 14.34 -10.22 -15.64
N LEU A 38 14.18 -11.50 -15.89
CA LEU A 38 13.53 -12.05 -17.08
C LEU A 38 12.37 -12.93 -16.63
N ASP A 39 11.18 -12.39 -16.70
CA ASP A 39 9.95 -13.15 -16.47
C ASP A 39 9.67 -14.06 -17.67
N GLY A 40 9.33 -15.32 -17.40
CA GLY A 40 9.14 -16.32 -18.44
C GLY A 40 7.97 -16.04 -19.38
N VAL A 41 6.89 -15.47 -18.85
CA VAL A 41 5.70 -15.12 -19.64
C VAL A 41 5.94 -13.86 -20.45
N PHE A 42 6.37 -12.78 -19.79
CA PHE A 42 6.58 -11.49 -20.44
C PHE A 42 7.73 -11.54 -21.47
N ASN A 43 8.85 -12.14 -21.09
CA ASN A 43 9.99 -12.29 -21.98
C ASN A 43 9.67 -13.20 -23.19
N GLY A 44 8.88 -14.27 -22.97
CA GLY A 44 8.44 -15.16 -24.02
C GLY A 44 7.55 -14.49 -25.08
N ILE A 45 6.79 -13.45 -24.70
CA ILE A 45 5.92 -12.71 -25.62
C ILE A 45 6.65 -11.54 -26.28
N PHE A 46 7.38 -10.74 -25.49
CA PHE A 46 7.92 -9.45 -25.93
C PHE A 46 9.43 -9.45 -26.13
N ASN A 47 10.14 -10.49 -25.69
CA ASN A 47 11.60 -10.55 -25.66
C ASN A 47 12.25 -9.36 -24.95
N LEU A 48 11.61 -8.88 -23.89
CA LEU A 48 12.04 -7.75 -23.07
C LEU A 48 12.01 -8.14 -21.59
N PRO A 49 12.78 -7.45 -20.73
CA PRO A 49 12.56 -7.53 -19.28
C PRO A 49 11.15 -7.05 -18.92
N VAL A 50 10.56 -7.63 -17.88
CA VAL A 50 9.27 -7.18 -17.37
C VAL A 50 9.39 -5.74 -16.83
N PRO A 51 8.40 -4.86 -17.10
CA PRO A 51 8.41 -3.51 -16.54
C PRO A 51 8.07 -3.53 -15.06
N ALA A 52 8.39 -2.46 -14.35
CA ALA A 52 7.75 -2.10 -13.09
C ALA A 52 6.53 -1.23 -13.35
N GLY A 53 5.58 -1.22 -12.42
CA GLY A 53 4.38 -0.39 -12.48
C GLY A 53 4.05 0.20 -11.14
N GLY A 54 3.11 1.13 -11.08
CA GLY A 54 2.67 1.68 -9.81
C GLY A 54 1.55 2.70 -9.94
N TYR A 55 1.11 3.20 -8.80
CA TYR A 55 0.03 4.16 -8.64
C TYR A 55 0.50 5.31 -7.76
N ASP A 56 0.10 6.52 -8.12
CA ASP A 56 0.50 7.75 -7.46
C ASP A 56 -0.74 8.57 -7.10
N PHE A 57 -0.76 9.14 -5.91
CA PHE A 57 -1.71 10.17 -5.54
C PHE A 57 -1.17 11.54 -5.98
N LEU A 58 -1.40 11.89 -7.25
CA LEU A 58 -0.99 13.19 -7.80
C LEU A 58 -1.59 14.36 -7.04
N GLN A 59 -2.82 14.20 -6.56
CA GLN A 59 -3.53 15.14 -5.71
C GLN A 59 -4.60 14.39 -4.93
N GLY A 60 -4.49 14.40 -3.62
CA GLY A 60 -5.50 13.82 -2.74
C GLY A 60 -6.62 14.79 -2.38
N PRO A 61 -7.49 14.42 -1.46
CA PRO A 61 -8.54 15.29 -0.97
C PRO A 61 -7.95 16.50 -0.25
N ALA A 62 -8.59 17.65 -0.41
CA ALA A 62 -8.23 18.84 0.36
C ALA A 62 -8.61 18.64 1.82
N ASP A 63 -7.70 18.96 2.72
CA ASP A 63 -7.99 19.13 4.13
C ASP A 63 -7.80 20.61 4.50
N ASN A 64 -8.69 21.13 5.36
CA ASN A 64 -8.60 22.52 5.84
C ASN A 64 -7.66 22.57 7.06
N MET A 65 -6.49 21.98 6.94
CA MET A 65 -5.42 22.01 7.92
C MET A 65 -4.15 22.53 7.26
N ASP A 66 -3.41 23.33 7.98
CA ASP A 66 -2.05 23.73 7.63
C ASP A 66 -1.12 22.57 8.00
N LEU A 67 -0.77 21.73 7.02
CA LEU A 67 0.01 20.53 7.25
C LEU A 67 1.53 20.78 7.21
N ASP A 68 1.96 21.80 6.48
CA ASP A 68 3.39 22.12 6.36
C ASP A 68 3.82 23.36 7.16
N GLY A 69 2.86 24.09 7.74
CA GLY A 69 3.11 25.24 8.63
C GLY A 69 3.39 26.55 7.90
N ASP A 70 3.00 26.68 6.65
CA ASP A 70 3.22 27.89 5.84
C ASP A 70 2.13 28.96 6.04
N GLY A 71 1.06 28.64 6.76
CA GLY A 71 -0.08 29.51 7.05
C GLY A 71 -1.20 29.42 6.02
N ASP A 72 -1.10 28.58 5.00
CA ASP A 72 -2.21 28.20 4.13
C ASP A 72 -2.91 26.97 4.72
N SER A 73 -4.22 26.95 4.70
CA SER A 73 -5.03 25.83 5.17
C SER A 73 -5.65 25.01 4.04
N THR A 74 -5.19 25.19 2.80
CA THR A 74 -5.70 24.47 1.62
C THR A 74 -4.71 23.39 1.22
N GLU A 75 -4.49 22.45 2.12
CA GLU A 75 -3.56 21.34 1.91
C GLU A 75 -4.23 20.14 1.22
N PHE A 76 -3.45 19.40 0.46
CA PHE A 76 -3.89 18.16 -0.13
C PHE A 76 -3.21 16.97 0.56
N LEU A 77 -4.02 16.02 1.03
CA LEU A 77 -3.50 14.80 1.62
C LEU A 77 -2.84 13.93 0.53
N GLY A 78 -1.62 13.52 0.79
CA GLY A 78 -0.98 12.45 0.04
C GLY A 78 -1.42 11.07 0.52
N MET A 79 -0.58 10.07 0.32
CA MET A 79 -0.77 8.74 0.87
C MET A 79 -0.61 8.77 2.40
N THR A 80 -1.64 8.35 3.13
CA THR A 80 -1.64 8.33 4.60
C THR A 80 -1.39 6.95 5.20
N SER A 81 -1.52 5.90 4.39
CA SER A 81 -1.09 4.55 4.74
C SER A 81 -0.91 3.68 3.50
N PHE A 82 -0.08 2.64 3.65
CA PHE A 82 0.14 1.62 2.65
C PHE A 82 0.12 0.24 3.29
N ALA A 83 -0.60 -0.69 2.67
CA ALA A 83 -0.62 -2.09 3.04
C ALA A 83 -0.47 -2.99 1.80
N TYR A 84 -0.14 -4.26 2.03
CA TYR A 84 -0.05 -5.26 0.98
C TYR A 84 -0.70 -6.56 1.43
N PHE A 85 -1.10 -7.38 0.48
CA PHE A 85 -1.47 -8.76 0.73
C PHE A 85 -0.47 -9.68 0.05
N GLY A 86 -0.09 -10.74 0.74
CA GLY A 86 0.80 -11.77 0.22
C GLY A 86 0.20 -13.13 0.48
N ALA A 87 0.00 -13.93 -0.57
CA ALA A 87 -0.51 -15.28 -0.44
C ALA A 87 0.33 -16.10 0.55
N GLY A 88 -0.33 -16.74 1.51
CA GLY A 88 0.33 -17.52 2.57
C GLY A 88 0.98 -16.69 3.69
N SER A 89 0.78 -15.38 3.71
CA SER A 89 1.21 -14.50 4.82
C SER A 89 0.11 -14.34 5.87
N ALA A 90 0.47 -13.67 6.98
CA ALA A 90 -0.53 -13.26 7.99
C ALA A 90 -1.43 -12.11 7.52
N ILE A 91 -1.14 -11.51 6.37
CA ILE A 91 -1.88 -10.38 5.80
C ILE A 91 -2.55 -10.90 4.52
N ASP A 92 -3.75 -11.45 4.70
CA ASP A 92 -4.62 -11.91 3.61
C ASP A 92 -5.69 -10.86 3.31
N ASP A 93 -6.25 -10.92 2.09
CA ASP A 93 -7.39 -10.10 1.70
C ASP A 93 -8.56 -10.28 2.67
N PRO A 94 -9.17 -9.19 3.15
CA PRO A 94 -10.41 -9.27 3.90
C PRO A 94 -11.56 -9.81 3.04
N ASP A 95 -12.46 -10.57 3.65
CA ASP A 95 -13.66 -11.07 2.97
C ASP A 95 -14.59 -9.90 2.59
N LEU A 96 -14.77 -9.70 1.29
CA LEU A 96 -15.64 -8.64 0.74
C LEU A 96 -17.13 -8.90 0.98
N SER A 97 -17.52 -10.08 1.36
CA SER A 97 -18.92 -10.47 1.56
C SER A 97 -19.39 -10.39 3.00
N SER A 98 -18.51 -10.17 3.97
CA SER A 98 -18.80 -10.19 5.40
C SER A 98 -18.69 -8.81 6.06
N TYR A 99 -19.47 -8.60 7.13
CA TYR A 99 -19.34 -7.39 7.95
C TYR A 99 -17.98 -7.33 8.65
N GLU A 100 -17.44 -8.46 9.07
CA GLU A 100 -16.10 -8.52 9.66
C GLU A 100 -15.03 -8.07 8.67
N GLY A 101 -15.12 -8.49 7.40
CA GLY A 101 -14.24 -8.03 6.33
C GLY A 101 -14.29 -6.51 6.14
N THR A 102 -15.47 -5.89 6.26
CA THR A 102 -15.60 -4.42 6.25
C THR A 102 -14.80 -3.76 7.37
N LEU A 103 -14.83 -4.33 8.58
CA LEU A 103 -14.06 -3.84 9.73
C LEU A 103 -12.55 -4.07 9.55
N GLN A 104 -12.15 -5.14 8.87
CA GLN A 104 -10.76 -5.40 8.51
C GLN A 104 -10.25 -4.38 7.47
N TRP A 105 -11.07 -4.05 6.47
CA TRP A 105 -10.78 -2.99 5.51
C TRP A 105 -10.63 -1.63 6.18
N PHE A 106 -11.47 -1.34 7.19
CA PHE A 106 -11.37 -0.09 7.94
C PHE A 106 -10.02 0.03 8.67
N ASN A 107 -9.53 -1.06 9.28
CA ASN A 107 -8.19 -1.09 9.87
C ASN A 107 -7.11 -0.78 8.83
N LEU A 108 -7.18 -1.37 7.64
CA LEU A 108 -6.21 -1.12 6.57
C LEU A 108 -6.20 0.34 6.11
N MET A 109 -7.38 0.97 6.00
CA MET A 109 -7.51 2.39 5.64
C MET A 109 -6.84 3.30 6.67
N GLU A 110 -6.85 2.92 7.94
CA GLU A 110 -6.22 3.66 9.02
C GLU A 110 -4.72 3.32 9.23
N GLY A 111 -4.20 2.34 8.47
CA GLY A 111 -2.80 1.93 8.54
C GLY A 111 -2.49 0.90 9.62
N PHE A 112 -3.44 0.01 9.89
CA PHE A 112 -3.30 -1.10 10.85
C PHE A 112 -3.42 -2.44 10.16
N LEU A 113 -2.96 -3.50 10.82
CA LEU A 113 -3.19 -4.86 10.38
C LEU A 113 -4.69 -5.16 10.29
N PRO A 114 -5.13 -5.93 9.27
CA PRO A 114 -6.55 -6.22 9.09
C PRO A 114 -7.13 -7.06 10.23
N ARG A 115 -6.29 -7.87 10.88
CA ARG A 115 -6.73 -8.80 11.93
C ARG A 115 -5.95 -8.61 13.21
N PRO A 116 -6.62 -8.67 14.37
CA PRO A 116 -8.08 -8.75 14.54
C PRO A 116 -8.80 -7.55 13.93
N ALA A 117 -10.09 -7.72 13.54
CA ALA A 117 -10.87 -6.65 12.94
C ALA A 117 -11.11 -5.48 13.93
N TYR A 118 -11.40 -4.29 13.39
CA TYR A 118 -11.80 -3.15 14.21
C TYR A 118 -12.93 -3.54 15.20
N PRO A 119 -12.91 -3.11 16.47
CA PRO A 119 -12.15 -1.96 17.01
C PRO A 119 -10.73 -2.28 17.50
N THR A 120 -10.22 -3.48 17.33
CA THR A 120 -8.84 -3.78 17.68
C THR A 120 -7.92 -3.30 16.56
N GLN A 121 -6.92 -2.49 16.91
CA GLN A 121 -5.99 -1.89 15.98
C GLN A 121 -4.55 -2.29 16.37
N ILE A 122 -3.91 -3.06 15.52
CA ILE A 122 -2.52 -3.48 15.69
C ILE A 122 -1.69 -2.81 14.58
N PRO A 123 -0.71 -1.95 14.92
CA PRO A 123 0.11 -1.30 13.91
C PRO A 123 0.99 -2.29 13.16
N PHE A 124 1.37 -1.95 11.93
CA PHE A 124 2.49 -2.59 11.29
C PHE A 124 3.77 -2.28 12.08
N SER A 125 4.69 -3.22 12.08
CA SER A 125 6.03 -3.03 12.64
C SER A 125 7.07 -3.22 11.52
N ASP A 126 7.87 -2.19 11.27
CA ASP A 126 9.00 -2.27 10.36
C ASP A 126 10.07 -3.20 10.96
N PRO A 127 10.34 -4.34 10.33
CA PRO A 127 11.27 -5.32 10.86
C PRO A 127 12.74 -4.85 10.82
N SER A 128 13.06 -3.83 10.04
CA SER A 128 14.42 -3.29 9.96
C SER A 128 14.75 -2.36 11.12
N THR A 129 13.74 -1.71 11.70
CA THR A 129 13.88 -0.73 12.79
C THR A 129 13.20 -1.16 14.09
N GLY A 130 12.21 -2.04 14.00
CA GLY A 130 11.33 -2.41 15.12
C GLY A 130 10.31 -1.33 15.49
N LEU A 131 10.19 -0.27 14.70
CA LEU A 131 9.26 0.83 14.95
C LEU A 131 7.89 0.56 14.30
N GLU A 132 6.86 1.09 14.94
CA GLU A 132 5.52 1.10 14.36
C GLU A 132 5.46 2.03 13.16
N THR A 133 4.70 1.62 12.14
CA THR A 133 4.52 2.39 10.91
C THR A 133 3.12 2.18 10.35
N LYS A 134 2.66 3.13 9.54
CA LYS A 134 1.45 3.02 8.70
C LYS A 134 1.78 2.61 7.26
N TYR A 135 3.06 2.51 6.93
CA TYR A 135 3.56 2.26 5.58
C TYR A 135 4.36 0.97 5.55
N ALA A 136 3.70 -0.11 5.17
CA ALA A 136 4.39 -1.37 4.94
C ALA A 136 5.32 -1.26 3.72
N LEU A 137 6.43 -1.99 3.76
CA LEU A 137 7.36 -2.13 2.64
C LEU A 137 7.85 -0.78 2.08
N SER A 138 8.16 0.18 2.99
CA SER A 138 8.61 1.53 2.63
C SER A 138 10.13 1.67 2.47
N GLY A 139 10.83 0.56 2.33
CA GLY A 139 12.27 0.55 2.06
C GLY A 139 12.60 0.74 0.59
N ASP A 140 13.88 0.96 0.29
CA ASP A 140 14.39 1.13 -1.08
C ASP A 140 14.92 -0.20 -1.63
N PRO A 141 14.23 -0.84 -2.57
CA PRO A 141 14.67 -2.10 -3.16
C PRO A 141 15.95 -1.97 -3.99
N THR A 142 16.32 -0.76 -4.44
CA THR A 142 17.51 -0.55 -5.26
C THR A 142 18.79 -0.58 -4.42
N SER A 143 18.73 -0.03 -3.22
CA SER A 143 19.84 -0.07 -2.25
C SER A 143 19.75 -1.24 -1.28
N GLY A 144 18.58 -1.90 -1.16
CA GLY A 144 18.32 -2.93 -0.18
C GLY A 144 18.12 -2.40 1.24
N ALA A 145 17.86 -1.10 1.40
CA ALA A 145 17.73 -0.45 2.70
C ALA A 145 16.28 -0.41 3.18
N GLY A 146 16.09 -0.56 4.50
CA GLY A 146 14.79 -0.49 5.15
C GLY A 146 13.93 -1.75 4.97
N TRP A 147 12.63 -1.62 5.15
CA TRP A 147 11.68 -2.71 5.00
C TRP A 147 11.28 -2.89 3.53
N ILE A 148 11.84 -3.87 2.88
CA ILE A 148 11.56 -4.22 1.48
C ILE A 148 10.87 -5.58 1.38
N ASP A 149 10.07 -5.77 0.34
CA ASP A 149 9.47 -7.07 0.03
C ASP A 149 10.56 -8.09 -0.39
N GLY A 150 10.27 -9.37 -0.21
CA GLY A 150 11.23 -10.44 -0.51
C GLY A 150 12.21 -10.77 0.60
N VAL A 151 12.24 -10.01 1.70
CA VAL A 151 13.09 -10.31 2.87
C VAL A 151 12.37 -11.22 3.86
N GLN A 152 11.12 -10.93 4.16
CA GLN A 152 10.30 -11.73 5.10
C GLN A 152 9.46 -12.78 4.41
N LEU A 153 9.00 -12.50 3.21
CA LEU A 153 8.19 -13.39 2.39
C LEU A 153 8.90 -13.63 1.06
N PRO A 154 8.82 -14.85 0.50
CA PRO A 154 9.26 -15.07 -0.87
C PRO A 154 8.41 -14.23 -1.84
N PRO A 155 8.89 -14.02 -3.08
CA PRO A 155 8.08 -13.39 -4.10
C PRO A 155 6.78 -14.17 -4.34
N GLY A 156 5.75 -13.52 -4.81
CA GLY A 156 4.47 -14.18 -5.01
C GLY A 156 3.38 -13.26 -5.52
N ASP A 157 2.18 -13.80 -5.58
CA ASP A 157 0.96 -13.04 -5.83
C ASP A 157 0.82 -11.92 -4.79
N ARG A 158 0.96 -10.69 -5.25
CA ARG A 158 0.94 -9.47 -4.42
C ARG A 158 -0.19 -8.55 -4.83
N ARG A 159 -0.90 -8.08 -3.79
CA ARG A 159 -1.87 -6.99 -3.90
C ARG A 159 -1.42 -5.84 -3.04
N MET A 160 -1.75 -4.63 -3.44
CA MET A 160 -1.41 -3.44 -2.67
C MET A 160 -2.62 -2.55 -2.43
N VAL A 161 -2.58 -1.85 -1.31
CA VAL A 161 -3.61 -0.93 -0.86
C VAL A 161 -2.96 0.38 -0.47
N MET A 162 -3.30 1.44 -1.18
CA MET A 162 -2.90 2.80 -0.90
C MET A 162 -4.09 3.58 -0.37
N ASN A 163 -3.91 4.29 0.72
CA ASN A 163 -5.00 5.04 1.34
C ASN A 163 -4.65 6.51 1.48
N THR A 164 -5.65 7.37 1.35
CA THR A 164 -5.58 8.78 1.75
C THR A 164 -6.77 9.13 2.63
N GLY A 165 -6.52 9.83 3.72
CA GLY A 165 -7.52 10.18 4.74
C GLY A 165 -6.98 10.06 6.17
N PRO A 166 -7.82 10.37 7.19
CA PRO A 166 -9.23 10.76 7.02
C PRO A 166 -9.40 12.20 6.56
N PHE A 167 -10.42 12.45 5.77
CA PHE A 167 -10.87 13.79 5.40
C PHE A 167 -12.39 13.94 5.62
N LYS A 168 -12.89 15.17 5.52
CA LYS A 168 -14.31 15.45 5.73
C LYS A 168 -14.93 15.94 4.43
N LEU A 169 -16.07 15.34 4.08
CA LEU A 169 -16.93 15.85 3.02
C LEU A 169 -18.09 16.64 3.63
N LYS A 170 -18.37 17.82 3.07
CA LYS A 170 -19.57 18.59 3.38
C LYS A 170 -20.72 18.17 2.46
N VAL A 171 -21.95 18.47 2.90
CA VAL A 171 -23.13 18.20 2.07
C VAL A 171 -23.04 19.00 0.78
N GLY A 172 -23.00 18.29 -0.35
CA GLY A 172 -22.92 18.88 -1.68
C GLY A 172 -21.52 18.95 -2.30
N GLU A 173 -20.50 18.43 -1.59
CA GLU A 173 -19.13 18.23 -2.12
C GLU A 173 -18.97 16.82 -2.67
#